data_6eb7ed90ec66c3f843f45845f65a9878
#
_entry.id   6eb7ed90ec66c3f843f45845f65a9878
#
_cell.length_a   1.000
_cell.length_b   1.000
_cell.length_c   1.000
_cell.angle_alpha   90.00
_cell.angle_beta   90.00
_cell.angle_gamma   90.00
#
_symmetry.space_group_name_H-M   'P 1'
#
loop_
_entity.id
_entity.type
_entity.pdbx_description
1 polymer ?
#
loop_
_entity_poly.entity_id
_entity_poly.type
_entity_poly.pdbx_seq_one_letter_code
_entity_poly.pdbx_strand_id
1 'polypeptide(L)'
;RRRGHNEADEPSSTQPIMYQKIANQASVKSSYQDKLISLKVVTQSECDESEKKYRSAIEQGDSVVHNLATKPNESMWFDWTPYMDQKGDVKIESSFDREKFKNLAYQAFSPPENFVLQRQVQKIFSDRLEMADGSIPVNWGFAENMAYATLLDQGYPIRFSGQDIRRGTFSHRHAAVFNQEDGKAHMPLVQIAENSNTTLDIYDSLLSEEAVLGFEYGYSATSPYGLVIWEAQFGDFVNGAQVVIDQFIVSAEHKWERLSGLVMLLPHGYEGQGPEHSSARLERFLQLCAYENIQVCVPSTPAQIYHLLRFQTIRMMRRPLVVISPKSLLRNPQAVSSIHELTDGFFQYVIDDCLEDPEKVEKVIMCSGKVFYDLSSKREELGIENAALIRIEQLYPFPYDTLKKILKTYKNAVKFVWCQEEPTNQGAWYNHRHRLQAVLDRMNI
;
A
#
# COMPACT_ATOMS: atom_id res chain seq x y z
N ARG A 1 37.67 13.89 0.30
CA ARG A 1 36.88 14.91 -0.42
C ARG A 1 37.42 16.29 -0.11
N ARG A 2 37.60 17.13 -1.13
CA ARG A 2 37.96 18.54 -0.89
C ARG A 2 36.78 19.36 -0.39
N ARG A 3 35.57 18.99 -0.73
CA ARG A 3 34.31 19.66 -0.34
C ARG A 3 33.45 18.69 0.46
N GLY A 4 32.96 19.15 1.57
CA GLY A 4 32.21 18.36 2.51
C GLY A 4 30.71 18.33 2.19
N HIS A 5 29.93 18.02 3.21
CA HIS A 5 28.48 17.94 3.16
C HIS A 5 27.84 19.32 3.07
N ASN A 6 28.37 20.32 3.76
CA ASN A 6 27.87 21.69 3.79
C ASN A 6 28.88 22.63 3.11
N GLU A 7 28.45 23.34 2.08
CA GLU A 7 29.32 24.26 1.33
C GLU A 7 29.68 25.52 2.11
N ALA A 8 28.87 25.89 3.08
CA ALA A 8 29.11 27.06 3.96
C ALA A 8 29.99 26.75 5.17
N ASP A 9 30.29 25.46 5.38
CA ASP A 9 31.16 25.05 6.48
C ASP A 9 32.63 25.20 6.13
N GLU A 10 33.45 25.66 7.14
CA GLU A 10 34.91 25.71 7.02
C GLU A 10 35.54 24.58 7.85
N PRO A 11 35.76 23.42 7.24
CA PRO A 11 36.19 22.24 7.97
C PRO A 11 37.59 22.36 8.59
N SER A 12 38.41 23.28 8.11
CA SER A 12 39.75 23.51 8.69
C SER A 12 39.65 24.07 10.14
N SER A 13 38.50 24.65 10.54
CA SER A 13 38.26 25.12 11.91
C SER A 13 38.29 23.96 12.92
N THR A 14 37.88 22.77 12.53
CA THR A 14 37.80 21.60 13.41
C THR A 14 38.82 20.50 13.06
N GLN A 15 39.24 20.43 11.78
CA GLN A 15 40.08 19.36 11.24
C GLN A 15 41.28 19.93 10.43
N PRO A 16 42.12 20.82 11.00
CA PRO A 16 43.14 21.56 10.23
C PRO A 16 44.19 20.65 9.57
N ILE A 17 44.66 19.63 10.27
CA ILE A 17 45.69 18.73 9.75
C ILE A 17 45.15 17.87 8.58
N MET A 18 43.92 17.39 8.71
CA MET A 18 43.29 16.61 7.64
C MET A 18 43.09 17.48 6.39
N TYR A 19 42.62 18.71 6.54
CA TYR A 19 42.36 19.60 5.41
C TYR A 19 43.64 20.11 4.75
N GLN A 20 44.73 20.27 5.48
CA GLN A 20 46.03 20.50 4.86
C GLN A 20 46.45 19.36 3.93
N LYS A 21 46.25 18.10 4.35
CA LYS A 21 46.49 16.93 3.49
C LYS A 21 45.57 16.90 2.29
N ILE A 22 44.27 17.17 2.50
CA ILE A 22 43.27 17.20 1.44
C ILE A 22 43.57 18.30 0.41
N ALA A 23 43.97 19.50 0.87
CA ALA A 23 44.33 20.62 -0.01
C ALA A 23 45.51 20.30 -0.93
N ASN A 24 46.49 19.55 -0.42
CA ASN A 24 47.68 19.18 -1.16
C ASN A 24 47.52 17.91 -2.02
N GLN A 25 46.39 17.21 -1.93
CA GLN A 25 46.16 16.02 -2.71
C GLN A 25 45.81 16.35 -4.15
N ALA A 26 46.37 15.66 -5.11
CA ALA A 26 46.01 15.77 -6.50
C ALA A 26 44.52 15.46 -6.76
N SER A 27 43.91 16.16 -7.70
CA SER A 27 42.52 15.91 -8.06
C SER A 27 42.36 14.54 -8.71
N VAL A 28 41.17 13.96 -8.64
CA VAL A 28 40.87 12.69 -9.32
C VAL A 28 41.12 12.82 -10.83
N LYS A 29 40.74 13.97 -11.41
CA LYS A 29 41.02 14.28 -12.83
C LYS A 29 42.50 14.22 -13.13
N SER A 30 43.33 14.92 -12.34
CA SER A 30 44.78 14.96 -12.53
C SER A 30 45.40 13.58 -12.44
N SER A 31 45.09 12.83 -11.34
CA SER A 31 45.62 11.47 -11.13
C SER A 31 45.20 10.51 -12.25
N TYR A 32 44.01 10.62 -12.78
CA TYR A 32 43.51 9.78 -13.87
C TYR A 32 44.14 10.16 -15.21
N GLN A 33 44.31 11.44 -15.47
CA GLN A 33 45.00 11.98 -16.64
C GLN A 33 46.44 11.43 -16.68
N ASP A 34 47.21 11.54 -15.59
CA ASP A 34 48.57 11.04 -15.49
C ASP A 34 48.64 9.52 -15.76
N LYS A 35 47.65 8.79 -15.24
CA LYS A 35 47.55 7.34 -15.50
C LYS A 35 47.30 7.04 -16.99
N LEU A 36 46.40 7.76 -17.67
CA LEU A 36 46.12 7.55 -19.09
C LEU A 36 47.32 7.91 -19.97
N ILE A 37 48.03 8.97 -19.63
CA ILE A 37 49.24 9.37 -20.33
C ILE A 37 50.34 8.30 -20.15
N SER A 38 50.53 7.80 -18.95
CA SER A 38 51.53 6.74 -18.67
C SER A 38 51.21 5.46 -19.44
N LEU A 39 49.94 5.15 -19.65
CA LEU A 39 49.45 4.02 -20.46
C LEU A 39 49.43 4.31 -21.96
N LYS A 40 49.86 5.50 -22.39
CA LYS A 40 49.85 5.95 -23.81
C LYS A 40 48.47 5.88 -24.47
N VAL A 41 47.39 6.02 -23.69
CA VAL A 41 46.02 6.06 -24.18
C VAL A 41 45.69 7.44 -24.70
N VAL A 42 46.21 8.51 -24.05
CA VAL A 42 46.11 9.92 -24.47
C VAL A 42 47.43 10.61 -24.30
N THR A 43 47.61 11.72 -24.99
CA THR A 43 48.74 12.65 -24.87
C THR A 43 48.37 13.83 -23.96
N GLN A 44 49.38 14.53 -23.44
CA GLN A 44 49.14 15.77 -22.69
C GLN A 44 48.41 16.81 -23.54
N SER A 45 48.75 16.97 -24.83
CA SER A 45 48.13 17.90 -25.75
C SER A 45 46.63 17.64 -25.93
N GLU A 46 46.24 16.38 -26.09
CA GLU A 46 44.81 15.99 -26.21
C GLU A 46 44.03 16.30 -24.92
N CYS A 47 44.65 16.10 -23.76
CA CYS A 47 44.03 16.47 -22.48
C CYS A 47 43.83 18.00 -22.36
N ASP A 48 44.81 18.77 -22.73
CA ASP A 48 44.78 20.24 -22.67
C ASP A 48 43.75 20.81 -23.68
N GLU A 49 43.65 20.23 -24.86
CA GLU A 49 42.66 20.56 -25.86
C GLU A 49 41.22 20.26 -25.38
N SER A 50 41.03 19.09 -24.80
CA SER A 50 39.75 18.69 -24.23
C SER A 50 39.32 19.62 -23.11
N GLU A 51 40.23 20.00 -22.19
CA GLU A 51 39.92 20.98 -21.14
C GLU A 51 39.55 22.34 -21.70
N LYS A 52 40.31 22.82 -22.67
CA LYS A 52 40.03 24.11 -23.34
C LYS A 52 38.66 24.12 -24.01
N LYS A 53 38.33 23.05 -24.74
CA LYS A 53 37.01 22.87 -25.38
C LYS A 53 35.90 22.88 -24.38
N TYR A 54 36.07 22.18 -23.26
CA TYR A 54 35.05 22.12 -22.19
C TYR A 54 34.84 23.47 -21.52
N ARG A 55 35.92 24.21 -21.22
CA ARG A 55 35.83 25.58 -20.65
C ARG A 55 35.14 26.56 -21.60
N SER A 56 35.52 26.53 -22.89
CA SER A 56 34.90 27.40 -23.90
C SER A 56 33.39 27.12 -24.02
N ALA A 57 32.99 25.87 -24.02
CA ALA A 57 31.56 25.51 -24.07
C ALA A 57 30.80 26.03 -22.86
N ILE A 58 31.34 25.91 -21.64
CA ILE A 58 30.72 26.45 -20.42
C ILE A 58 30.59 27.99 -20.52
N GLU A 59 31.62 28.70 -20.98
CA GLU A 59 31.60 30.15 -21.16
C GLU A 59 30.56 30.62 -22.16
N GLN A 60 30.26 29.79 -23.17
CA GLN A 60 29.25 30.05 -24.19
C GLN A 60 27.85 29.59 -23.82
N GLY A 61 27.70 28.94 -22.68
CA GLY A 61 26.43 28.32 -22.25
C GLY A 61 26.09 27.03 -22.99
N ASP A 62 27.06 26.44 -23.70
CA ASP A 62 26.88 25.20 -24.46
C ASP A 62 27.15 23.97 -23.59
N SER A 63 26.56 22.84 -23.98
CA SER A 63 26.82 21.53 -23.34
C SER A 63 27.70 20.66 -24.23
N VAL A 64 28.83 20.20 -23.69
CA VAL A 64 29.73 19.23 -24.36
C VAL A 64 29.29 17.77 -24.14
N VAL A 65 28.30 17.53 -23.29
CA VAL A 65 27.92 16.17 -22.84
C VAL A 65 26.96 15.50 -23.83
N HIS A 66 26.25 16.26 -24.67
CA HIS A 66 25.25 15.69 -25.60
C HIS A 66 25.81 14.63 -26.58
N ASN A 67 27.10 14.65 -26.87
CA ASN A 67 27.73 13.69 -27.77
C ASN A 67 28.37 12.48 -27.06
N LEU A 68 28.42 12.49 -25.73
CA LEU A 68 29.04 11.44 -24.94
C LEU A 68 28.04 10.50 -24.27
N ALA A 69 26.81 10.98 -24.05
CA ALA A 69 25.75 10.14 -23.50
C ALA A 69 25.04 9.42 -24.67
N THR A 70 25.10 8.10 -24.68
CA THR A 70 24.14 7.31 -25.45
C THR A 70 22.74 7.73 -25.02
N LYS A 71 21.83 7.92 -25.98
CA LYS A 71 20.42 8.15 -25.63
C LYS A 71 19.97 7.06 -24.67
N PRO A 72 19.33 7.42 -23.55
CA PRO A 72 18.78 6.42 -22.66
C PRO A 72 17.89 5.48 -23.45
N ASN A 73 17.87 4.20 -23.07
CA ASN A 73 16.96 3.24 -23.68
C ASN A 73 15.53 3.61 -23.27
N GLU A 74 14.81 4.26 -24.16
CA GLU A 74 13.44 4.74 -23.92
C GLU A 74 12.46 3.59 -23.60
N SER A 75 12.78 2.34 -24.00
CA SER A 75 11.98 1.17 -23.64
C SER A 75 12.01 0.83 -22.14
N MET A 76 12.94 1.40 -21.38
CA MET A 76 13.03 1.28 -19.94
C MET A 76 12.37 2.44 -19.17
N TRP A 77 11.81 3.41 -19.88
CA TRP A 77 11.16 4.55 -19.26
C TRP A 77 9.67 4.29 -19.09
N PHE A 78 9.18 4.60 -17.92
CA PHE A 78 7.75 4.58 -17.62
C PHE A 78 7.20 5.99 -17.77
N ASP A 79 6.08 6.11 -18.47
CA ASP A 79 5.38 7.39 -18.61
C ASP A 79 4.57 7.66 -17.33
N TRP A 80 4.99 8.65 -16.56
CA TRP A 80 4.31 9.13 -15.37
C TRP A 80 3.25 10.19 -15.66
N THR A 81 3.23 10.75 -16.87
CA THR A 81 2.34 11.86 -17.25
C THR A 81 0.86 11.59 -16.92
N PRO A 82 0.29 10.39 -17.17
CA PRO A 82 -1.11 10.11 -16.84
C PRO A 82 -1.42 10.14 -15.34
N TYR A 83 -0.40 10.01 -14.49
CA TYR A 83 -0.53 9.91 -13.04
C TYR A 83 -0.24 11.22 -12.30
N MET A 84 0.25 12.25 -13.02
CA MET A 84 0.57 13.54 -12.44
C MET A 84 -0.71 14.36 -12.21
N ASP A 85 -0.71 15.21 -11.19
CA ASP A 85 -1.79 16.16 -10.87
C ASP A 85 -3.18 15.54 -10.66
N GLN A 86 -3.23 14.22 -10.37
CA GLN A 86 -4.48 13.52 -10.11
C GLN A 86 -5.04 13.83 -8.72
N LYS A 87 -6.37 13.99 -8.63
CA LYS A 87 -7.09 14.22 -7.36
C LYS A 87 -7.80 12.96 -6.89
N GLY A 88 -7.92 12.81 -5.56
CA GLY A 88 -8.46 11.62 -4.93
C GLY A 88 -9.95 11.33 -5.10
N ASP A 89 -10.76 12.30 -5.53
CA ASP A 89 -12.23 12.23 -5.55
C ASP A 89 -12.83 11.56 -6.81
N VAL A 90 -12.03 10.88 -7.60
CA VAL A 90 -12.52 10.21 -8.82
C VAL A 90 -13.26 8.94 -8.45
N LYS A 91 -14.56 8.88 -8.75
CA LYS A 91 -15.31 7.61 -8.71
C LYS A 91 -14.73 6.67 -9.78
N ILE A 92 -14.31 5.51 -9.35
CA ILE A 92 -13.86 4.45 -10.23
C ILE A 92 -14.84 3.29 -10.14
N GLU A 93 -15.27 2.85 -11.30
CA GLU A 93 -16.03 1.62 -11.43
C GLU A 93 -15.05 0.44 -11.23
N SER A 94 -15.16 -0.23 -10.09
CA SER A 94 -14.37 -1.41 -9.76
C SER A 94 -15.16 -2.72 -9.91
N SER A 95 -16.34 -2.64 -10.53
CA SER A 95 -17.16 -3.79 -10.91
C SER A 95 -16.41 -4.73 -11.87
N PHE A 96 -16.84 -5.98 -11.90
CA PHE A 96 -16.24 -6.99 -12.76
C PHE A 96 -17.31 -7.95 -13.24
N ASP A 97 -17.25 -8.38 -14.51
CA ASP A 97 -18.21 -9.33 -15.08
C ASP A 97 -18.29 -10.62 -14.26
N ARG A 98 -19.48 -11.01 -13.88
CA ARG A 98 -19.74 -12.10 -12.94
C ARG A 98 -19.32 -13.47 -13.47
N GLU A 99 -19.60 -13.77 -14.74
CA GLU A 99 -19.23 -15.05 -15.34
C GLU A 99 -17.71 -15.16 -15.48
N LYS A 100 -17.07 -14.08 -15.89
CA LYS A 100 -15.63 -14.01 -15.97
C LYS A 100 -14.98 -14.12 -14.58
N PHE A 101 -15.55 -13.46 -13.57
CA PHE A 101 -15.13 -13.56 -12.18
C PHE A 101 -15.15 -15.02 -11.68
N LYS A 102 -16.27 -15.72 -11.92
CA LYS A 102 -16.42 -17.12 -11.57
C LYS A 102 -15.38 -18.00 -12.27
N ASN A 103 -15.17 -17.81 -13.56
CA ASN A 103 -14.18 -18.55 -14.33
C ASN A 103 -12.75 -18.33 -13.79
N LEU A 104 -12.40 -17.09 -13.42
CA LEU A 104 -11.12 -16.79 -12.78
C LEU A 104 -10.98 -17.45 -11.40
N ALA A 105 -12.06 -17.50 -10.61
CA ALA A 105 -12.04 -18.20 -9.33
C ALA A 105 -11.79 -19.70 -9.51
N TYR A 106 -12.40 -20.32 -10.51
CA TYR A 106 -12.12 -21.73 -10.82
C TYR A 106 -10.66 -21.94 -11.25
N GLN A 107 -10.08 -21.05 -12.04
CA GLN A 107 -8.66 -21.11 -12.40
C GLN A 107 -7.75 -20.92 -11.16
N ALA A 108 -8.11 -20.00 -10.27
CA ALA A 108 -7.33 -19.67 -9.09
C ALA A 108 -7.38 -20.75 -7.98
N PHE A 109 -8.45 -21.54 -7.92
CA PHE A 109 -8.67 -22.45 -6.79
C PHE A 109 -8.85 -23.93 -7.19
N SER A 110 -8.60 -24.28 -8.46
CA SER A 110 -8.52 -25.68 -8.89
C SER A 110 -7.04 -26.07 -9.04
N PRO A 111 -6.52 -26.95 -8.17
CA PRO A 111 -5.14 -27.42 -8.32
C PRO A 111 -4.99 -28.30 -9.57
N PRO A 112 -3.77 -28.44 -10.11
CA PRO A 112 -3.52 -29.34 -11.24
C PRO A 112 -3.90 -30.79 -10.93
N GLU A 113 -4.12 -31.58 -11.99
CA GLU A 113 -4.34 -33.02 -11.84
C GLU A 113 -3.15 -33.67 -11.10
N ASN A 114 -3.44 -34.61 -10.22
CA ASN A 114 -2.46 -35.33 -9.38
C ASN A 114 -1.68 -34.44 -8.40
N PHE A 115 -2.20 -33.26 -8.05
CA PHE A 115 -1.61 -32.39 -7.05
C PHE A 115 -2.27 -32.60 -5.69
N VAL A 116 -1.53 -33.24 -4.78
CA VAL A 116 -2.06 -33.61 -3.44
C VAL A 116 -1.87 -32.44 -2.48
N LEU A 117 -2.95 -31.77 -2.13
CA LEU A 117 -2.96 -30.70 -1.15
C LEU A 117 -2.99 -31.23 0.29
N GLN A 118 -2.41 -30.49 1.22
CA GLN A 118 -2.62 -30.70 2.65
C GLN A 118 -4.12 -30.56 2.97
N ARG A 119 -4.65 -31.42 3.86
CA ARG A 119 -6.09 -31.56 4.11
C ARG A 119 -6.83 -30.23 4.41
N GLN A 120 -6.21 -29.35 5.21
CA GLN A 120 -6.84 -28.05 5.54
C GLN A 120 -6.83 -27.12 4.34
N VAL A 121 -5.74 -27.11 3.56
CA VAL A 121 -5.64 -26.30 2.32
C VAL A 121 -6.63 -26.80 1.29
N GLN A 122 -6.79 -28.11 1.16
CA GLN A 122 -7.80 -28.70 0.25
C GLN A 122 -9.21 -28.23 0.61
N LYS A 123 -9.54 -28.24 1.94
CA LYS A 123 -10.83 -27.70 2.39
C LYS A 123 -10.99 -26.23 2.04
N ILE A 124 -9.97 -25.40 2.28
CA ILE A 124 -10.00 -23.96 1.95
C ILE A 124 -10.26 -23.76 0.45
N PHE A 125 -9.62 -24.53 -0.41
CA PHE A 125 -9.80 -24.44 -1.87
C PHE A 125 -11.21 -24.91 -2.30
N SER A 126 -11.72 -25.98 -1.69
CA SER A 126 -13.10 -26.41 -1.91
C SER A 126 -14.11 -25.35 -1.48
N ASP A 127 -13.95 -24.78 -0.28
CA ASP A 127 -14.83 -23.72 0.23
C ASP A 127 -14.79 -22.49 -0.71
N ARG A 128 -13.63 -22.16 -1.29
CA ARG A 128 -13.49 -21.06 -2.25
C ARG A 128 -14.23 -21.30 -3.56
N LEU A 129 -14.32 -22.52 -4.04
CA LEU A 129 -15.16 -22.84 -5.19
C LEU A 129 -16.65 -22.68 -4.88
N GLU A 130 -17.09 -23.07 -3.67
CA GLU A 130 -18.45 -22.83 -3.21
C GLU A 130 -18.75 -21.31 -3.05
N MET A 131 -17.77 -20.51 -2.62
CA MET A 131 -17.85 -19.03 -2.61
C MET A 131 -18.01 -18.47 -4.04
N ALA A 132 -17.26 -19.02 -5.01
CA ALA A 132 -17.34 -18.60 -6.41
C ALA A 132 -18.71 -18.89 -7.03
N ASP A 133 -19.36 -19.97 -6.60
CA ASP A 133 -20.74 -20.33 -7.01
C ASP A 133 -21.81 -19.49 -6.28
N GLY A 134 -21.43 -18.77 -5.22
CA GLY A 134 -22.36 -18.05 -4.36
C GLY A 134 -23.14 -18.95 -3.40
N SER A 135 -22.73 -20.21 -3.23
CA SER A 135 -23.37 -21.17 -2.33
C SER A 135 -23.08 -20.88 -0.86
N ILE A 136 -21.93 -20.29 -0.56
CA ILE A 136 -21.56 -19.79 0.74
C ILE A 136 -21.02 -18.35 0.65
N PRO A 137 -21.10 -17.56 1.73
CA PRO A 137 -20.57 -16.21 1.75
C PRO A 137 -19.06 -16.17 1.53
N VAL A 138 -18.60 -15.09 0.90
CA VAL A 138 -17.19 -14.83 0.59
C VAL A 138 -16.43 -14.43 1.86
N ASN A 139 -15.28 -15.05 2.10
CA ASN A 139 -14.35 -14.65 3.16
C ASN A 139 -13.21 -13.76 2.65
N TRP A 140 -12.41 -13.25 3.57
CA TRP A 140 -11.30 -12.33 3.24
C TRP A 140 -10.26 -12.94 2.29
N GLY A 141 -9.81 -14.17 2.58
CA GLY A 141 -8.76 -14.81 1.76
C GLY A 141 -9.20 -15.07 0.33
N PHE A 142 -10.48 -15.39 0.09
CA PHE A 142 -11.05 -15.47 -1.24
C PHE A 142 -11.05 -14.08 -1.91
N ALA A 143 -11.62 -13.06 -1.25
CA ALA A 143 -11.76 -11.73 -1.81
C ALA A 143 -10.43 -11.09 -2.18
N GLU A 144 -9.42 -11.24 -1.33
CA GLU A 144 -8.06 -10.76 -1.57
C GLU A 144 -7.42 -11.43 -2.80
N ASN A 145 -7.49 -12.77 -2.91
CA ASN A 145 -6.98 -13.48 -4.09
C ASN A 145 -7.74 -13.12 -5.37
N MET A 146 -9.04 -12.89 -5.28
CA MET A 146 -9.85 -12.48 -6.44
C MET A 146 -9.55 -11.03 -6.86
N ALA A 147 -9.15 -10.16 -5.93
CA ALA A 147 -8.63 -8.84 -6.31
C ALA A 147 -7.37 -8.99 -7.19
N TYR A 148 -6.46 -9.86 -6.80
CA TYR A 148 -5.27 -10.16 -7.61
C TYR A 148 -5.64 -10.81 -8.95
N ALA A 149 -6.47 -11.84 -8.95
CA ALA A 149 -6.88 -12.54 -10.17
C ALA A 149 -7.51 -11.60 -11.21
N THR A 150 -8.42 -10.73 -10.76
CA THR A 150 -9.12 -9.78 -11.65
C THR A 150 -8.21 -8.66 -12.16
N LEU A 151 -7.22 -8.21 -11.36
CA LEU A 151 -6.22 -7.24 -11.80
C LEU A 151 -5.26 -7.85 -12.83
N LEU A 152 -4.78 -9.08 -12.58
CA LEU A 152 -3.93 -9.81 -13.53
C LEU A 152 -4.64 -10.05 -14.86
N ASP A 153 -5.91 -10.48 -14.84
CA ASP A 153 -6.72 -10.65 -16.03
C ASP A 153 -6.90 -9.35 -16.84
N GLN A 154 -6.90 -8.21 -16.16
CA GLN A 154 -6.93 -6.90 -16.79
C GLN A 154 -5.55 -6.37 -17.23
N GLY A 155 -4.49 -7.18 -17.10
CA GLY A 155 -3.14 -6.84 -17.54
C GLY A 155 -2.31 -6.02 -16.55
N TYR A 156 -2.76 -5.86 -15.30
CA TYR A 156 -1.97 -5.17 -14.28
C TYR A 156 -0.95 -6.12 -13.64
N PRO A 157 0.36 -5.85 -13.73
CA PRO A 157 1.36 -6.63 -13.04
C PRO A 157 1.24 -6.46 -11.52
N ILE A 158 1.54 -7.53 -10.79
CA ILE A 158 1.50 -7.52 -9.33
C ILE A 158 2.86 -7.95 -8.78
N ARG A 159 3.41 -7.13 -7.88
CA ARG A 159 4.56 -7.46 -7.07
C ARG A 159 4.20 -7.39 -5.59
N PHE A 160 4.45 -8.50 -4.88
CA PHE A 160 4.08 -8.63 -3.49
C PHE A 160 5.23 -9.25 -2.69
N SER A 161 5.71 -8.56 -1.67
CA SER A 161 6.79 -9.03 -0.79
C SER A 161 6.45 -8.85 0.69
N GLY A 162 7.08 -9.66 1.52
CA GLY A 162 6.93 -9.66 2.98
C GLY A 162 7.28 -11.02 3.56
N GLN A 163 7.13 -11.18 4.88
CA GLN A 163 7.38 -12.44 5.56
C GLN A 163 6.13 -13.33 5.51
N ASP A 164 6.29 -14.62 5.15
CA ASP A 164 5.21 -15.61 5.05
C ASP A 164 4.04 -15.22 4.13
N ILE A 165 4.23 -14.35 3.16
CA ILE A 165 3.13 -13.79 2.38
C ILE A 165 2.51 -14.77 1.41
N ARG A 166 3.24 -15.77 0.92
CA ARG A 166 2.70 -16.79 0.01
C ARG A 166 1.55 -17.57 0.63
N ARG A 167 1.66 -17.86 1.93
CA ARG A 167 0.60 -18.49 2.74
C ARG A 167 -0.31 -17.45 3.36
N GLY A 168 0.24 -16.28 3.71
CA GLY A 168 -0.24 -15.30 4.66
C GLY A 168 0.12 -15.69 6.10
N THR A 169 0.60 -14.75 6.91
CA THR A 169 1.01 -15.01 8.32
C THR A 169 -0.09 -15.73 9.10
N PHE A 170 -1.35 -15.42 8.81
CA PHE A 170 -2.53 -16.01 9.47
C PHE A 170 -3.14 -17.19 8.68
N SER A 171 -2.41 -17.78 7.72
CA SER A 171 -2.88 -18.89 6.88
C SER A 171 -4.22 -18.60 6.17
N HIS A 172 -4.39 -17.40 5.66
CA HIS A 172 -5.61 -16.93 5.01
C HIS A 172 -5.47 -16.83 3.49
N ARG A 173 -4.25 -16.55 2.97
CA ARG A 173 -4.04 -16.24 1.54
C ARG A 173 -3.87 -17.50 0.71
N HIS A 174 -2.88 -18.32 0.99
CA HIS A 174 -2.52 -19.51 0.20
C HIS A 174 -2.40 -19.20 -1.31
N ALA A 175 -1.66 -18.13 -1.66
CA ALA A 175 -1.33 -17.79 -3.04
C ALA A 175 -0.35 -18.78 -3.65
N ALA A 176 0.41 -19.50 -2.83
CA ALA A 176 1.18 -20.68 -3.20
C ALA A 176 0.74 -21.88 -2.37
N VAL A 177 0.65 -23.04 -2.99
CA VAL A 177 0.35 -24.33 -2.37
C VAL A 177 1.41 -25.35 -2.73
N PHE A 178 1.56 -26.39 -1.92
CA PHE A 178 2.64 -27.36 -2.05
C PHE A 178 2.09 -28.77 -2.14
N ASN A 179 2.58 -29.51 -3.15
CA ASN A 179 2.25 -30.92 -3.32
C ASN A 179 2.83 -31.75 -2.17
N GLN A 180 2.01 -32.52 -1.51
CA GLN A 180 2.43 -33.34 -0.36
C GLN A 180 3.29 -34.53 -0.74
N GLU A 181 3.35 -34.93 -2.02
CA GLU A 181 4.13 -36.06 -2.48
C GLU A 181 5.55 -35.70 -2.88
N ASP A 182 5.75 -34.57 -3.58
CA ASP A 182 7.06 -34.17 -4.12
C ASP A 182 7.54 -32.79 -3.66
N GLY A 183 6.75 -32.07 -2.87
CA GLY A 183 7.07 -30.74 -2.33
C GLY A 183 7.06 -29.60 -3.34
N LYS A 184 6.64 -29.84 -4.59
CA LYS A 184 6.61 -28.78 -5.60
C LYS A 184 5.58 -27.72 -5.25
N ALA A 185 5.98 -26.45 -5.43
CA ALA A 185 5.09 -25.32 -5.27
C ALA A 185 4.24 -25.10 -6.53
N HIS A 186 2.99 -24.72 -6.33
CA HIS A 186 2.08 -24.25 -7.37
C HIS A 186 1.48 -22.92 -6.96
N MET A 187 1.54 -21.94 -7.86
CA MET A 187 0.94 -20.62 -7.71
C MET A 187 -0.13 -20.43 -8.80
N PRO A 188 -1.41 -20.69 -8.50
CA PRO A 188 -2.47 -20.70 -9.53
C PRO A 188 -2.59 -19.37 -10.29
N LEU A 189 -2.40 -18.24 -9.59
CA LEU A 189 -2.53 -16.90 -10.20
C LEU A 189 -1.46 -16.60 -11.27
N VAL A 190 -0.34 -17.33 -11.31
CA VAL A 190 0.69 -17.17 -12.35
C VAL A 190 0.13 -17.50 -13.73
N GLN A 191 -0.70 -18.54 -13.84
CA GLN A 191 -1.33 -18.90 -15.12
C GLN A 191 -2.27 -17.80 -15.64
N ILE A 192 -2.98 -17.11 -14.72
CA ILE A 192 -3.84 -15.99 -15.09
C ILE A 192 -2.99 -14.81 -15.60
N ALA A 193 -1.86 -14.55 -14.94
CA ALA A 193 -0.91 -13.51 -15.37
C ALA A 193 -0.33 -13.81 -16.76
N GLU A 194 0.11 -15.04 -17.00
CA GLU A 194 0.65 -15.49 -18.30
C GLU A 194 -0.39 -15.36 -19.42
N ASN A 195 -1.64 -15.79 -19.17
CA ASN A 195 -2.73 -15.68 -20.13
C ASN A 195 -3.04 -14.23 -20.53
N SER A 196 -2.78 -13.28 -19.65
CA SER A 196 -3.01 -11.84 -19.86
C SER A 196 -1.73 -11.07 -20.20
N ASN A 197 -0.64 -11.78 -20.51
CA ASN A 197 0.68 -11.22 -20.84
C ASN A 197 1.17 -10.19 -19.81
N THR A 198 0.98 -10.51 -18.53
CA THR A 198 1.45 -9.73 -17.39
C THR A 198 2.24 -10.60 -16.41
N THR A 199 2.65 -10.05 -15.27
CA THR A 199 3.50 -10.74 -14.29
C THR A 199 2.90 -10.77 -12.90
N LEU A 200 3.16 -11.87 -12.19
CA LEU A 200 2.90 -12.00 -10.77
C LEU A 200 4.18 -12.41 -10.04
N ASP A 201 4.70 -11.52 -9.22
CA ASP A 201 5.88 -11.71 -8.40
C ASP A 201 5.49 -11.74 -6.91
N ILE A 202 5.59 -12.91 -6.26
CA ILE A 202 5.31 -13.06 -4.82
C ILE A 202 6.54 -13.64 -4.14
N TYR A 203 7.12 -12.88 -3.19
CA TYR A 203 8.37 -13.24 -2.51
C TYR A 203 8.23 -13.27 -0.99
N ASP A 204 8.43 -14.44 -0.39
CA ASP A 204 8.68 -14.50 1.06
C ASP A 204 10.06 -13.91 1.34
N SER A 205 10.09 -12.69 1.89
CA SER A 205 11.33 -11.95 2.13
C SER A 205 11.99 -12.38 3.44
N LEU A 206 13.32 -12.49 3.41
CA LEU A 206 14.17 -12.71 4.59
C LEU A 206 14.84 -11.41 5.06
N LEU A 207 14.53 -10.29 4.41
CA LEU A 207 15.14 -8.99 4.74
C LEU A 207 14.43 -8.36 5.95
N SER A 208 15.16 -7.43 6.61
CA SER A 208 14.53 -6.56 7.61
C SER A 208 13.44 -5.68 6.99
N GLU A 209 12.54 -5.18 7.79
CA GLU A 209 11.44 -4.31 7.35
C GLU A 209 11.96 -3.06 6.63
N GLU A 210 13.04 -2.45 7.12
CA GLU A 210 13.68 -1.30 6.46
C GLU A 210 14.17 -1.66 5.05
N ALA A 211 14.82 -2.81 4.91
CA ALA A 211 15.40 -3.21 3.65
C ALA A 211 14.33 -3.59 2.61
N VAL A 212 13.34 -4.41 2.99
CA VAL A 212 12.29 -4.84 2.06
C VAL A 212 11.36 -3.68 1.70
N LEU A 213 10.94 -2.86 2.66
CA LEU A 213 10.08 -1.70 2.40
C LEU A 213 10.81 -0.65 1.55
N GLY A 214 12.09 -0.39 1.82
CA GLY A 214 12.92 0.50 1.01
C GLY A 214 13.04 0.03 -0.44
N PHE A 215 13.17 -1.28 -0.66
CA PHE A 215 13.20 -1.86 -2.00
C PHE A 215 11.84 -1.68 -2.71
N GLU A 216 10.74 -2.06 -2.06
CA GLU A 216 9.41 -1.98 -2.68
C GLU A 216 8.97 -0.53 -2.92
N TYR A 217 9.38 0.41 -2.07
CA TYR A 217 9.20 1.83 -2.36
C TYR A 217 9.94 2.24 -3.65
N GLY A 218 11.23 1.88 -3.78
CA GLY A 218 12.01 2.17 -4.97
C GLY A 218 11.42 1.54 -6.24
N TYR A 219 10.95 0.30 -6.14
CA TYR A 219 10.26 -0.39 -7.24
C TYR A 219 8.97 0.34 -7.64
N SER A 220 8.11 0.68 -6.68
CA SER A 220 6.84 1.38 -6.94
C SER A 220 7.04 2.78 -7.51
N ALA A 221 8.13 3.47 -7.14
CA ALA A 221 8.49 4.78 -7.67
C ALA A 221 9.02 4.72 -9.11
N THR A 222 9.30 3.55 -9.63
CA THR A 222 9.73 3.34 -11.03
C THR A 222 8.70 2.60 -11.88
N SER A 223 7.64 2.04 -11.30
CA SER A 223 6.61 1.26 -12.00
C SER A 223 5.20 1.73 -11.63
N PRO A 224 4.60 2.65 -12.39
CA PRO A 224 3.26 3.17 -12.09
C PRO A 224 2.12 2.23 -12.49
N TYR A 225 2.38 1.26 -13.35
CA TYR A 225 1.33 0.45 -14.01
C TYR A 225 0.79 -0.68 -13.14
N GLY A 226 1.54 -1.10 -12.12
CA GLY A 226 1.25 -2.30 -11.37
C GLY A 226 0.84 -2.04 -9.93
N LEU A 227 0.43 -3.11 -9.27
CA LEU A 227 0.17 -3.17 -7.85
C LEU A 227 1.44 -3.65 -7.13
N VAL A 228 2.05 -2.79 -6.33
CA VAL A 228 3.21 -3.12 -5.52
C VAL A 228 2.78 -3.16 -4.06
N ILE A 229 2.97 -4.31 -3.40
CA ILE A 229 2.55 -4.55 -2.02
C ILE A 229 3.73 -4.96 -1.16
N TRP A 230 3.85 -4.37 0.00
CA TRP A 230 4.61 -4.90 1.11
C TRP A 230 3.67 -5.22 2.28
N GLU A 231 3.76 -6.42 2.85
CA GLU A 231 3.04 -6.80 4.06
C GLU A 231 4.02 -7.03 5.21
N ALA A 232 3.80 -6.35 6.32
CA ALA A 232 4.47 -6.66 7.57
C ALA A 232 3.94 -7.98 8.13
N GLN A 233 4.78 -8.81 8.75
CA GLN A 233 4.30 -10.03 9.41
C GLN A 233 3.29 -9.71 10.52
N PHE A 234 3.58 -8.66 11.32
CA PHE A 234 2.66 -7.93 12.18
C PHE A 234 2.90 -6.44 11.95
N GLY A 235 1.85 -5.63 11.97
CA GLY A 235 1.98 -4.20 11.75
C GLY A 235 2.87 -3.49 12.77
N ASP A 236 3.04 -4.06 13.95
CA ASP A 236 3.95 -3.59 14.99
C ASP A 236 5.39 -3.43 14.49
N PHE A 237 5.84 -4.32 13.60
CA PHE A 237 7.21 -4.32 13.07
C PHE A 237 7.48 -3.21 12.04
N VAL A 238 6.47 -2.48 11.63
CA VAL A 238 6.64 -1.30 10.75
C VAL A 238 7.57 -0.25 11.34
N ASN A 239 7.74 -0.23 12.67
CA ASN A 239 8.68 0.66 13.35
C ASN A 239 10.14 0.44 12.94
N GLY A 240 10.50 -0.77 12.53
CA GLY A 240 11.82 -1.08 11.99
C GLY A 240 12.14 -0.38 10.66
N ALA A 241 11.12 0.12 9.96
CA ALA A 241 11.25 0.85 8.70
C ALA A 241 10.84 2.32 8.80
N GLN A 242 10.75 2.89 10.01
CA GLN A 242 10.21 4.24 10.23
C GLN A 242 10.95 5.31 9.43
N VAL A 243 12.26 5.21 9.29
CA VAL A 243 13.06 6.17 8.51
C VAL A 243 12.68 6.16 7.02
N VAL A 244 12.37 5.00 6.46
CA VAL A 244 11.90 4.87 5.07
C VAL A 244 10.53 5.51 4.92
N ILE A 245 9.65 5.30 5.89
CA ILE A 245 8.32 5.91 5.91
C ILE A 245 8.42 7.43 5.95
N ASP A 246 9.12 7.99 6.93
CA ASP A 246 9.19 9.43 7.17
C ASP A 246 9.93 10.19 6.06
N GLN A 247 11.05 9.64 5.58
CA GLN A 247 11.94 10.36 4.66
C GLN A 247 11.58 10.14 3.19
N PHE A 248 10.90 9.05 2.85
CA PHE A 248 10.61 8.67 1.46
C PHE A 248 9.11 8.51 1.23
N ILE A 249 8.45 7.55 1.85
CA ILE A 249 7.08 7.15 1.48
C ILE A 249 6.08 8.32 1.63
N VAL A 250 6.08 9.01 2.78
CA VAL A 250 5.11 10.08 3.05
C VAL A 250 5.53 11.45 2.54
N SER A 251 6.78 11.62 2.10
CA SER A 251 7.36 12.94 1.81
C SER A 251 7.97 13.08 0.42
N ALA A 252 8.13 12.00 -0.34
CA ALA A 252 8.83 12.01 -1.62
C ALA A 252 8.13 12.82 -2.70
N GLU A 253 6.79 12.80 -2.76
CA GLU A 253 6.02 13.64 -3.68
C GLU A 253 6.36 15.11 -3.46
N HIS A 254 6.40 15.55 -2.22
CA HIS A 254 6.65 16.96 -1.87
C HIS A 254 8.12 17.38 -2.04
N LYS A 255 9.06 16.48 -1.69
CA LYS A 255 10.51 16.75 -1.78
C LYS A 255 11.08 16.67 -3.18
N TRP A 256 10.58 15.74 -3.98
CA TRP A 256 11.22 15.32 -5.24
C TRP A 256 10.24 15.07 -6.37
N GLU A 257 8.96 15.38 -6.19
CA GLU A 257 7.90 15.09 -7.16
C GLU A 257 7.85 13.61 -7.57
N ARG A 258 8.18 12.72 -6.61
CA ARG A 258 8.20 11.27 -6.81
C ARG A 258 6.92 10.64 -6.28
N LEU A 259 6.11 10.17 -7.23
CA LEU A 259 4.89 9.44 -6.93
C LEU A 259 5.19 7.97 -6.64
N SER A 260 4.32 7.33 -5.86
CA SER A 260 4.40 5.92 -5.55
C SER A 260 3.00 5.36 -5.32
N GLY A 261 2.67 4.23 -5.96
CA GLY A 261 1.44 3.48 -5.74
C GLY A 261 1.57 2.37 -4.68
N LEU A 262 2.63 2.38 -3.88
CA LEU A 262 2.92 1.35 -2.88
C LEU A 262 1.74 1.12 -1.94
N VAL A 263 1.43 -0.15 -1.70
CA VAL A 263 0.47 -0.60 -0.67
C VAL A 263 1.25 -1.22 0.49
N MET A 264 0.96 -0.78 1.70
CA MET A 264 1.46 -1.39 2.93
C MET A 264 0.30 -2.10 3.65
N LEU A 265 0.36 -3.43 3.77
CA LEU A 265 -0.59 -4.21 4.55
C LEU A 265 -0.02 -4.40 5.96
N LEU A 266 -0.69 -3.84 6.95
CA LEU A 266 -0.23 -3.81 8.34
C LEU A 266 -1.24 -4.50 9.26
N PRO A 267 -1.04 -5.79 9.58
CA PRO A 267 -1.92 -6.51 10.53
C PRO A 267 -1.98 -5.81 11.88
N HIS A 268 -3.20 -5.51 12.34
CA HIS A 268 -3.49 -4.72 13.54
C HIS A 268 -4.71 -5.29 14.26
N GLY A 269 -4.70 -5.20 15.58
CA GLY A 269 -5.84 -5.57 16.44
C GLY A 269 -5.39 -5.92 17.86
N TYR A 270 -6.14 -5.43 18.84
CA TYR A 270 -5.92 -5.71 20.27
C TYR A 270 -6.64 -7.01 20.63
N GLU A 271 -5.95 -8.14 20.45
CA GLU A 271 -6.53 -9.49 20.53
C GLU A 271 -5.85 -10.38 21.58
N GLY A 272 -5.12 -9.78 22.52
CA GLY A 272 -4.47 -10.49 23.62
C GLY A 272 -3.20 -11.27 23.23
N GLN A 273 -2.62 -11.02 22.05
CA GLN A 273 -1.42 -11.72 21.56
C GLN A 273 -0.11 -11.14 22.10
N GLY A 274 -0.17 -10.03 22.83
CA GLY A 274 0.99 -9.36 23.43
C GLY A 274 1.36 -8.02 22.82
N PRO A 275 2.39 -7.35 23.36
CA PRO A 275 2.70 -5.94 23.05
C PRO A 275 3.23 -5.73 21.64
N GLU A 276 3.80 -6.75 20.99
CA GLU A 276 4.42 -6.67 19.67
C GLU A 276 3.52 -7.29 18.57
N HIS A 277 2.26 -7.59 18.93
CA HIS A 277 1.29 -8.24 18.05
C HIS A 277 -0.08 -7.54 18.14
N SER A 278 -0.12 -6.26 18.46
CA SER A 278 -1.36 -5.53 18.68
C SER A 278 -1.50 -4.31 17.79
N SER A 279 -0.48 -3.47 17.65
CA SER A 279 -0.63 -2.16 17.02
C SER A 279 0.33 -1.90 15.86
N ALA A 280 -0.22 -1.64 14.69
CA ALA A 280 0.50 -1.06 13.56
C ALA A 280 0.83 0.44 13.77
N ARG A 281 0.53 1.00 14.94
CA ARG A 281 0.71 2.42 15.27
C ARG A 281 -0.03 3.34 14.30
N LEU A 282 -1.31 3.05 14.09
CA LEU A 282 -2.22 3.79 13.23
C LEU A 282 -2.13 5.31 13.44
N GLU A 283 -2.06 5.74 14.70
CA GLU A 283 -1.95 7.15 15.10
C GLU A 283 -0.73 7.85 14.50
N ARG A 284 0.39 7.15 14.29
CA ARG A 284 1.60 7.72 13.68
C ARG A 284 1.40 7.99 12.19
N PHE A 285 0.75 7.07 11.47
CA PHE A 285 0.40 7.31 10.07
C PHE A 285 -0.55 8.49 9.92
N LEU A 286 -1.57 8.58 10.78
CA LEU A 286 -2.51 9.70 10.76
C LEU A 286 -1.83 11.03 11.08
N GLN A 287 -0.79 11.04 11.91
CA GLN A 287 0.02 12.21 12.21
C GLN A 287 0.87 12.67 11.02
N LEU A 288 1.28 11.74 10.15
CA LEU A 288 2.08 12.01 8.95
C LEU A 288 1.23 12.47 7.74
N CYS A 289 -0.10 12.45 7.88
CA CYS A 289 -1.03 12.83 6.82
C CYS A 289 -1.06 14.33 6.58
N ALA A 290 -0.73 14.77 5.37
CA ALA A 290 -0.80 16.18 4.94
C ALA A 290 -1.00 16.25 3.42
N TYR A 291 -1.87 17.16 2.95
CA TYR A 291 -2.09 17.42 1.51
C TYR A 291 -2.36 16.16 0.68
N GLU A 292 -3.06 15.19 1.25
CA GLU A 292 -3.38 13.88 0.64
C GLU A 292 -2.13 13.07 0.21
N ASN A 293 -1.01 13.25 0.88
CA ASN A 293 0.26 12.60 0.58
C ASN A 293 0.23 11.06 0.63
N ILE A 294 -0.60 10.50 1.51
CA ILE A 294 -0.86 9.05 1.66
C ILE A 294 -2.35 8.80 1.85
N GLN A 295 -2.75 7.55 1.83
CA GLN A 295 -4.09 7.12 2.24
C GLN A 295 -3.97 6.16 3.41
N VAL A 296 -4.93 6.23 4.33
CA VAL A 296 -5.01 5.33 5.49
C VAL A 296 -6.41 4.74 5.53
N CYS A 297 -6.50 3.42 5.34
CA CYS A 297 -7.76 2.69 5.27
C CYS A 297 -7.78 1.52 6.27
N VAL A 298 -8.96 1.25 6.80
CA VAL A 298 -9.24 0.15 7.74
C VAL A 298 -10.40 -0.67 7.19
N PRO A 299 -10.19 -1.48 6.14
CA PRO A 299 -11.27 -2.26 5.55
C PRO A 299 -11.80 -3.29 6.56
N SER A 300 -13.12 -3.37 6.68
CA SER A 300 -13.78 -4.23 7.67
C SER A 300 -14.51 -5.43 7.08
N THR A 301 -14.63 -5.51 5.75
CA THR A 301 -15.29 -6.64 5.06
C THR A 301 -14.45 -7.18 3.91
N PRO A 302 -14.70 -8.43 3.45
CA PRO A 302 -14.06 -8.99 2.26
C PRO A 302 -14.26 -8.14 0.99
N ALA A 303 -15.45 -7.60 0.77
CA ALA A 303 -15.71 -6.72 -0.37
C ALA A 303 -14.88 -5.44 -0.31
N GLN A 304 -14.68 -4.88 0.88
CA GLN A 304 -13.88 -3.66 1.06
C GLN A 304 -12.42 -3.86 0.69
N ILE A 305 -11.76 -4.93 1.12
CA ILE A 305 -10.37 -5.19 0.72
C ILE A 305 -10.25 -5.48 -0.78
N TYR A 306 -11.20 -6.24 -1.36
CA TYR A 306 -11.24 -6.49 -2.80
C TYR A 306 -11.27 -5.19 -3.59
N HIS A 307 -12.22 -4.33 -3.29
CA HIS A 307 -12.37 -3.05 -3.99
C HIS A 307 -11.25 -2.06 -3.69
N LEU A 308 -10.70 -2.05 -2.47
CA LEU A 308 -9.61 -1.16 -2.10
C LEU A 308 -8.34 -1.43 -2.92
N LEU A 309 -7.96 -2.71 -3.09
CA LEU A 309 -6.80 -3.10 -3.88
C LEU A 309 -7.00 -2.78 -5.37
N ARG A 310 -8.18 -3.05 -5.90
CA ARG A 310 -8.54 -2.70 -7.27
C ARG A 310 -8.58 -1.18 -7.48
N PHE A 311 -9.19 -0.46 -6.56
CA PHE A 311 -9.26 1.00 -6.59
C PHE A 311 -7.86 1.62 -6.60
N GLN A 312 -6.94 1.14 -5.76
CA GLN A 312 -5.54 1.61 -5.72
C GLN A 312 -4.82 1.43 -7.06
N THR A 313 -5.12 0.35 -7.78
CA THR A 313 -4.43 -0.01 -9.02
C THR A 313 -5.04 0.66 -10.25
N ILE A 314 -6.37 0.62 -10.36
CA ILE A 314 -7.09 1.07 -11.57
C ILE A 314 -7.10 2.60 -11.70
N ARG A 315 -7.21 3.33 -10.58
CA ARG A 315 -7.22 4.80 -10.63
C ARG A 315 -5.87 5.35 -11.07
N MET A 316 -5.91 6.51 -11.71
CA MET A 316 -4.68 7.18 -12.18
C MET A 316 -3.90 7.88 -11.06
N MET A 317 -4.44 8.02 -9.86
CA MET A 317 -3.72 8.60 -8.72
C MET A 317 -2.73 7.59 -8.13
N ARG A 318 -1.46 7.97 -8.01
CA ARG A 318 -0.40 7.14 -7.42
C ARG A 318 0.12 7.77 -6.14
N ARG A 319 -0.53 7.42 -5.03
CA ARG A 319 -0.11 7.77 -3.66
C ARG A 319 -0.08 6.52 -2.79
N PRO A 320 0.85 6.43 -1.84
CA PRO A 320 0.96 5.26 -0.96
C PRO A 320 -0.35 5.01 -0.20
N LEU A 321 -0.71 3.74 -0.10
CA LEU A 321 -1.88 3.26 0.63
C LEU A 321 -1.42 2.47 1.85
N VAL A 322 -1.81 2.91 3.03
CA VAL A 322 -1.64 2.19 4.30
C VAL A 322 -2.94 1.48 4.62
N VAL A 323 -2.91 0.16 4.62
CA VAL A 323 -4.04 -0.68 4.98
C VAL A 323 -3.80 -1.25 6.38
N ILE A 324 -4.61 -0.83 7.32
CA ILE A 324 -4.67 -1.42 8.66
C ILE A 324 -5.51 -2.69 8.52
N SER A 325 -4.84 -3.80 8.25
CA SER A 325 -5.49 -5.07 7.96
C SER A 325 -5.84 -5.82 9.24
N PRO A 326 -6.95 -6.56 9.24
CA PRO A 326 -7.36 -7.31 10.42
C PRO A 326 -6.54 -8.59 10.61
N LYS A 327 -6.65 -9.20 11.80
CA LYS A 327 -6.14 -10.54 12.13
C LYS A 327 -7.29 -11.53 12.34
N SER A 328 -8.08 -11.36 13.39
CA SER A 328 -9.19 -12.28 13.69
C SER A 328 -10.35 -12.19 12.69
N LEU A 329 -10.60 -11.01 12.10
CA LEU A 329 -11.65 -10.87 11.07
C LEU A 329 -11.40 -11.74 9.83
N LEU A 330 -10.16 -12.11 9.55
CA LEU A 330 -9.83 -13.01 8.44
C LEU A 330 -10.59 -14.37 8.52
N ARG A 331 -11.07 -14.74 9.70
CA ARG A 331 -11.80 -15.98 9.97
C ARG A 331 -13.09 -15.77 10.75
N ASN A 332 -13.50 -14.53 10.97
CA ASN A 332 -14.75 -14.25 11.67
C ASN A 332 -15.94 -14.61 10.76
N PRO A 333 -16.84 -15.49 11.19
CA PRO A 333 -18.00 -15.90 10.39
C PRO A 333 -18.99 -14.78 10.11
N GLN A 334 -18.93 -13.68 10.85
CA GLN A 334 -19.74 -12.48 10.59
C GLN A 334 -19.06 -11.52 9.58
N ALA A 335 -17.72 -11.59 9.44
CA ALA A 335 -16.95 -10.77 8.51
C ALA A 335 -16.93 -11.43 7.12
N VAL A 336 -18.07 -11.45 6.48
CA VAL A 336 -18.29 -12.04 5.16
C VAL A 336 -18.96 -11.05 4.23
N SER A 337 -18.90 -11.33 2.93
CA SER A 337 -19.58 -10.55 1.89
C SER A 337 -20.31 -11.48 0.93
N SER A 338 -21.31 -10.97 0.24
CA SER A 338 -21.89 -11.67 -0.91
C SER A 338 -21.00 -11.52 -2.13
N ILE A 339 -21.08 -12.44 -3.07
CA ILE A 339 -20.35 -12.34 -4.34
C ILE A 339 -20.75 -11.08 -5.13
N HIS A 340 -22.00 -10.66 -5.03
CA HIS A 340 -22.52 -9.44 -5.65
C HIS A 340 -21.80 -8.18 -5.14
N GLU A 341 -21.48 -8.13 -3.84
CA GLU A 341 -20.71 -7.01 -3.30
C GLU A 341 -19.31 -6.91 -3.92
N LEU A 342 -18.74 -8.02 -4.42
CA LEU A 342 -17.46 -8.01 -5.13
C LEU A 342 -17.64 -7.65 -6.61
N THR A 343 -18.65 -8.21 -7.29
CA THR A 343 -18.81 -8.00 -8.73
C THR A 343 -19.46 -6.69 -9.11
N ASP A 344 -20.40 -6.21 -8.30
CA ASP A 344 -21.24 -5.02 -8.61
C ASP A 344 -20.95 -3.83 -7.68
N GLY A 345 -20.10 -4.01 -6.66
CA GLY A 345 -19.79 -3.02 -5.64
C GLY A 345 -18.65 -2.07 -6.00
N PHE A 346 -18.25 -1.30 -5.01
CA PHE A 346 -17.11 -0.39 -5.06
C PHE A 346 -16.55 -0.16 -3.64
N PHE A 347 -15.36 0.43 -3.52
CA PHE A 347 -14.82 0.78 -2.21
C PHE A 347 -15.63 1.91 -1.57
N GLN A 348 -16.22 1.63 -0.40
CA GLN A 348 -17.00 2.58 0.37
C GLN A 348 -16.11 3.23 1.43
N TYR A 349 -15.98 4.55 1.40
CA TYR A 349 -15.20 5.31 2.40
C TYR A 349 -15.83 5.26 3.80
N VAL A 350 -17.16 5.17 3.84
CA VAL A 350 -17.96 5.02 5.06
C VAL A 350 -19.08 4.04 4.74
N ILE A 351 -19.29 3.08 5.63
CA ILE A 351 -20.40 2.12 5.52
C ILE A 351 -21.47 2.49 6.54
N ASP A 352 -22.68 2.67 6.05
CA ASP A 352 -23.87 2.93 6.85
C ASP A 352 -24.40 1.62 7.49
N ASP A 353 -25.15 1.74 8.57
CA ASP A 353 -25.82 0.62 9.23
C ASP A 353 -27.03 0.09 8.44
N CYS A 354 -27.58 0.91 7.56
CA CYS A 354 -28.75 0.59 6.72
C CYS A 354 -29.95 0.06 7.51
N LEU A 355 -30.27 0.71 8.63
CA LEU A 355 -31.40 0.33 9.48
C LEU A 355 -32.75 0.57 8.76
N GLU A 356 -33.73 -0.30 8.99
CA GLU A 356 -35.06 -0.18 8.40
C GLU A 356 -35.80 1.12 8.84
N ASP A 357 -35.58 1.55 10.09
CA ASP A 357 -36.19 2.75 10.66
C ASP A 357 -35.16 3.71 11.26
N PRO A 358 -34.47 4.51 10.43
CA PRO A 358 -33.46 5.45 10.90
C PRO A 358 -34.02 6.58 11.78
N GLU A 359 -35.35 6.80 11.79
CA GLU A 359 -35.95 7.81 12.65
C GLU A 359 -36.04 7.39 14.14
N LYS A 360 -35.90 6.09 14.43
CA LYS A 360 -35.81 5.61 15.81
C LYS A 360 -34.41 5.83 16.43
N VAL A 361 -33.40 6.18 15.63
CA VAL A 361 -32.05 6.32 16.10
C VAL A 361 -31.84 7.59 16.88
N GLU A 362 -31.51 7.45 18.15
CA GLU A 362 -31.14 8.54 19.07
C GLU A 362 -29.61 8.66 19.26
N LYS A 363 -28.88 7.58 18.99
CA LYS A 363 -27.44 7.49 19.17
C LYS A 363 -26.76 6.96 17.90
N VAL A 364 -25.73 7.65 17.44
CA VAL A 364 -24.85 7.16 16.38
C VAL A 364 -23.47 6.84 16.97
N ILE A 365 -23.02 5.61 16.77
CA ILE A 365 -21.70 5.14 17.18
C ILE A 365 -20.86 4.98 15.91
N MET A 366 -19.81 5.77 15.78
CA MET A 366 -18.84 5.71 14.69
C MET A 366 -17.62 4.92 15.15
N CYS A 367 -17.13 4.03 14.30
CA CYS A 367 -15.98 3.18 14.61
C CYS A 367 -15.20 2.83 13.32
N SER A 368 -14.09 2.12 13.47
CA SER A 368 -13.31 1.57 12.35
C SER A 368 -12.84 0.16 12.69
N GLY A 369 -12.81 -0.72 11.68
CA GLY A 369 -12.25 -2.07 11.81
C GLY A 369 -13.07 -3.02 12.69
N LYS A 370 -12.37 -3.91 13.37
CA LYS A 370 -12.90 -5.08 14.09
C LYS A 370 -13.94 -4.74 15.16
N VAL A 371 -13.78 -3.64 15.87
CA VAL A 371 -14.68 -3.24 16.97
C VAL A 371 -16.14 -3.11 16.54
N PHE A 372 -16.41 -2.91 15.26
CA PHE A 372 -17.76 -2.94 14.70
C PHE A 372 -18.48 -4.26 15.02
N TYR A 373 -17.81 -5.38 14.85
CA TYR A 373 -18.42 -6.70 15.07
C TYR A 373 -18.73 -6.94 16.55
N ASP A 374 -17.85 -6.49 17.44
CA ASP A 374 -18.09 -6.55 18.89
C ASP A 374 -19.31 -5.69 19.29
N LEU A 375 -19.39 -4.47 18.72
CA LEU A 375 -20.53 -3.56 18.94
C LEU A 375 -21.84 -4.13 18.37
N SER A 376 -21.79 -4.68 17.15
CA SER A 376 -22.95 -5.26 16.48
C SER A 376 -23.51 -6.45 17.27
N SER A 377 -22.64 -7.39 17.66
CA SER A 377 -23.03 -8.53 18.47
C SER A 377 -23.61 -8.11 19.81
N LYS A 378 -23.02 -7.10 20.45
CA LYS A 378 -23.53 -6.60 21.74
C LYS A 378 -24.84 -5.83 21.60
N ARG A 379 -25.04 -5.08 20.53
CA ARG A 379 -26.29 -4.41 20.21
C ARG A 379 -27.43 -5.43 20.04
N GLU A 380 -27.17 -6.51 19.31
CA GLU A 380 -28.12 -7.60 19.10
C GLU A 380 -28.46 -8.32 20.40
N GLU A 381 -27.43 -8.72 21.18
CA GLU A 381 -27.61 -9.37 22.50
C GLU A 381 -28.48 -8.55 23.46
N LEU A 382 -28.33 -7.22 23.43
CA LEU A 382 -29.07 -6.31 24.31
C LEU A 382 -30.40 -5.83 23.73
N GLY A 383 -30.74 -6.20 22.50
CA GLY A 383 -31.97 -5.76 21.82
C GLY A 383 -32.05 -4.24 21.64
N ILE A 384 -30.92 -3.57 21.39
CA ILE A 384 -30.88 -2.10 21.23
C ILE A 384 -31.27 -1.74 19.80
N GLU A 385 -32.39 -1.06 19.63
CA GLU A 385 -32.92 -0.62 18.32
C GLU A 385 -32.66 0.86 18.00
N ASN A 386 -32.33 1.69 18.99
CA ASN A 386 -32.16 3.13 18.85
C ASN A 386 -30.70 3.59 18.69
N ALA A 387 -29.79 2.70 18.30
CA ALA A 387 -28.40 3.02 18.07
C ALA A 387 -27.92 2.54 16.69
N ALA A 388 -27.40 3.44 15.86
CA ALA A 388 -26.76 3.14 14.59
C ALA A 388 -25.25 2.94 14.75
N LEU A 389 -24.69 2.01 13.98
CA LEU A 389 -23.25 1.72 13.91
C LEU A 389 -22.70 2.10 12.55
N ILE A 390 -21.89 3.13 12.48
CA ILE A 390 -21.29 3.61 11.23
C ILE A 390 -19.79 3.26 11.21
N ARG A 391 -19.35 2.62 10.11
CA ARG A 391 -17.95 2.25 9.91
C ARG A 391 -17.25 3.26 9.03
N ILE A 392 -16.17 3.86 9.51
CA ILE A 392 -15.28 4.70 8.71
C ILE A 392 -14.14 3.83 8.19
N GLU A 393 -14.20 3.46 6.91
CA GLU A 393 -13.24 2.56 6.26
C GLU A 393 -12.01 3.32 5.75
N GLN A 394 -12.16 4.58 5.35
CA GLN A 394 -11.06 5.46 5.00
C GLN A 394 -10.89 6.55 6.05
N LEU A 395 -9.79 6.47 6.80
CA LEU A 395 -9.45 7.46 7.81
C LEU A 395 -8.77 8.70 7.20
N TYR A 396 -8.02 8.51 6.12
CA TYR A 396 -7.41 9.64 5.41
C TYR A 396 -7.24 9.34 3.91
N PRO A 397 -7.56 10.31 3.00
CA PRO A 397 -8.26 11.57 3.25
C PRO A 397 -9.61 11.37 3.94
N PHE A 398 -9.97 12.26 4.89
CA PHE A 398 -11.18 12.06 5.68
C PHE A 398 -12.44 12.31 4.84
N PRO A 399 -13.44 11.40 4.83
CA PRO A 399 -14.58 11.43 3.92
C PRO A 399 -15.73 12.32 4.45
N TYR A 400 -15.50 13.64 4.56
CA TYR A 400 -16.42 14.61 5.16
C TYR A 400 -17.81 14.55 4.55
N ASP A 401 -17.91 14.58 3.22
CA ASP A 401 -19.23 14.70 2.54
C ASP A 401 -20.00 13.39 2.59
N THR A 402 -19.31 12.24 2.47
CA THR A 402 -19.94 10.93 2.61
C THR A 402 -20.49 10.73 4.02
N LEU A 403 -19.69 11.03 5.05
CA LEU A 403 -20.12 10.92 6.43
C LEU A 403 -21.28 11.87 6.72
N LYS A 404 -21.20 13.13 6.30
CA LYS A 404 -22.29 14.11 6.43
C LYS A 404 -23.58 13.62 5.78
N LYS A 405 -23.50 13.02 4.59
CA LYS A 405 -24.66 12.48 3.87
C LYS A 405 -25.33 11.37 4.68
N ILE A 406 -24.56 10.44 5.21
CA ILE A 406 -25.05 9.33 6.04
C ILE A 406 -25.67 9.86 7.34
N LEU A 407 -24.97 10.74 8.08
CA LEU A 407 -25.49 11.27 9.34
C LEU A 407 -26.82 12.01 9.20
N LYS A 408 -27.09 12.62 8.05
CA LYS A 408 -28.36 13.29 7.77
C LYS A 408 -29.56 12.35 7.70
N THR A 409 -29.38 11.06 7.54
CA THR A 409 -30.47 10.07 7.58
C THR A 409 -31.00 9.87 9.00
N TYR A 410 -30.15 10.07 10.01
CA TYR A 410 -30.48 9.91 11.43
C TYR A 410 -30.92 11.22 12.08
N LYS A 411 -32.09 11.72 11.67
CA LYS A 411 -32.62 13.06 12.05
C LYS A 411 -32.84 13.27 13.55
N ASN A 412 -33.17 12.19 14.26
CA ASN A 412 -33.46 12.20 15.69
C ASN A 412 -32.25 11.87 16.57
N ALA A 413 -31.07 11.65 15.97
CA ALA A 413 -29.87 11.38 16.73
C ALA A 413 -29.38 12.62 17.48
N VAL A 414 -29.27 12.49 18.80
CA VAL A 414 -28.81 13.56 19.70
C VAL A 414 -27.45 13.22 20.33
N LYS A 415 -26.98 11.99 20.17
CA LYS A 415 -25.71 11.52 20.74
C LYS A 415 -24.84 10.90 19.66
N PHE A 416 -23.64 11.46 19.49
CA PHE A 416 -22.63 10.99 18.56
C PHE A 416 -21.40 10.52 19.34
N VAL A 417 -20.93 9.30 19.07
CA VAL A 417 -19.89 8.63 19.85
C VAL A 417 -18.85 8.07 18.87
N TRP A 418 -17.57 8.27 19.18
CA TRP A 418 -16.49 7.49 18.57
C TRP A 418 -16.16 6.31 19.47
N CYS A 419 -16.07 5.10 18.90
CA CYS A 419 -15.64 3.88 19.59
C CYS A 419 -14.44 3.26 18.85
N GLN A 420 -13.40 2.94 19.59
CA GLN A 420 -12.21 2.25 19.08
C GLN A 420 -11.73 1.20 20.10
N GLU A 421 -10.98 0.20 19.64
CA GLU A 421 -10.39 -0.81 20.52
C GLU A 421 -9.06 -0.37 21.15
N GLU A 422 -8.38 0.57 20.53
CA GLU A 422 -7.12 1.10 21.01
C GLU A 422 -7.29 1.98 22.26
N PRO A 423 -6.27 2.08 23.10
CA PRO A 423 -6.23 3.06 24.19
C PRO A 423 -6.46 4.49 23.68
N THR A 424 -6.96 5.37 24.53
CA THR A 424 -7.33 6.77 24.17
C THR A 424 -6.23 7.54 23.45
N ASN A 425 -4.95 7.32 23.79
CA ASN A 425 -3.80 7.99 23.19
C ASN A 425 -3.30 7.35 21.90
N GLN A 426 -3.90 6.23 21.48
CA GLN A 426 -3.59 5.50 20.26
C GLN A 426 -4.81 5.47 19.33
N GLY A 427 -4.67 4.83 18.17
CA GLY A 427 -5.75 4.75 17.20
C GLY A 427 -6.10 6.09 16.56
N ALA A 428 -7.35 6.23 16.15
CA ALA A 428 -7.78 7.39 15.34
C ALA A 428 -8.27 8.58 16.16
N TRP A 429 -8.64 8.42 17.44
CA TRP A 429 -9.36 9.44 18.21
C TRP A 429 -8.75 10.83 18.16
N TYR A 430 -7.47 10.99 18.54
CA TYR A 430 -6.84 12.31 18.59
C TYR A 430 -6.74 13.01 17.24
N ASN A 431 -6.57 12.24 16.17
CA ASN A 431 -6.48 12.76 14.80
C ASN A 431 -7.84 12.98 14.16
N HIS A 432 -8.93 12.39 14.69
CA HIS A 432 -10.25 12.43 14.07
C HIS A 432 -11.29 13.22 14.84
N ARG A 433 -11.14 13.41 16.16
CA ARG A 433 -12.14 14.13 16.97
C ARG A 433 -12.53 15.49 16.40
N HIS A 434 -11.56 16.29 15.94
CA HIS A 434 -11.81 17.60 15.36
C HIS A 434 -12.47 17.51 13.97
N ARG A 435 -12.20 16.45 13.21
CA ARG A 435 -12.82 16.19 11.90
C ARG A 435 -14.26 15.74 12.05
N LEU A 436 -14.51 14.86 12.99
CA LEU A 436 -15.87 14.43 13.36
C LEU A 436 -16.69 15.63 13.85
N GLN A 437 -16.12 16.46 14.75
CA GLN A 437 -16.76 17.67 15.21
C GLN A 437 -17.08 18.63 14.03
N ALA A 438 -16.14 18.82 13.11
CA ALA A 438 -16.35 19.67 11.94
C ALA A 438 -17.50 19.17 11.02
N VAL A 439 -17.77 17.84 10.97
CA VAL A 439 -18.94 17.31 10.25
C VAL A 439 -20.23 17.68 10.99
N LEU A 440 -20.27 17.51 12.32
CA LEU A 440 -21.44 17.85 13.15
C LEU A 440 -21.72 19.36 13.10
N ASP A 441 -20.69 20.21 13.22
CA ASP A 441 -20.82 21.67 13.12
C ASP A 441 -21.40 22.11 11.78
N ARG A 442 -21.01 21.45 10.66
CA ARG A 442 -21.56 21.70 9.32
C ARG A 442 -23.01 21.21 9.18
N MET A 443 -23.51 20.45 10.14
CA MET A 443 -24.91 20.00 10.21
C MET A 443 -25.75 20.84 11.19
N ASN A 444 -25.12 21.79 11.91
CA ASN A 444 -25.71 22.57 13.01
C ASN A 444 -26.19 21.69 14.18
N ILE A 445 -25.39 20.66 14.51
CA ILE A 445 -25.60 19.72 15.64
C ILE A 445 -24.54 19.97 16.69
#